data_db9243bd5f315b985ffc10fd1c7e8597
#
_entry.id   db9243bd5f315b985ffc10fd1c7e8597
#
_cell.length_a   1.000
_cell.length_b   1.000
_cell.length_c   1.000
_cell.angle_alpha   90.00
_cell.angle_beta   90.00
_cell.angle_gamma   90.00
#
_symmetry.space_group_name_H-M   'P 1'
#
loop_
_entity.id
_entity.type
_entity.pdbx_description
1 polymer ?
#
loop_
_entity_poly.entity_id
_entity_poly.type
_entity_poly.pdbx_seq_one_letter_code
_entity_poly.pdbx_strand_id
1 'polypeptide(L)'
;MIRQFRLEGLEKKIPGQLSGGQKQRVAMARMLAAEPELILLDEPFSALDTYLKWQLEQEMYKHLKEAGKPVIFVSHNRDEVYRLCDTVSCMNRGKMEVMEPLKEFFQNPKTRTAAILSGCKNISAAERVDAHTLRAVDWGVTLHVKEREIADDIRAVGIRAHFLATVERPGEENVFPVNESEIWEDPFEWNISFRKNAECSWLQWKIAKTDWSPEMGIPKELYLKEEDILLLTDS
;
A
#
# COMPACT_ATOMS: atom_id res chain seq x y z
N MET A 1 -6.93 -1.50 34.20
CA MET A 1 -6.47 -0.39 33.31
C MET A 1 -5.06 0.10 33.66
N ILE A 2 -4.75 0.70 34.86
CA ILE A 2 -3.42 1.27 35.15
C ILE A 2 -2.30 0.26 34.92
N ARG A 3 -2.39 -0.92 35.57
CA ARG A 3 -1.41 -2.00 35.41
C ARG A 3 -1.36 -2.56 33.98
N GLN A 4 -2.50 -2.73 33.34
CA GLN A 4 -2.64 -3.26 31.98
C GLN A 4 -1.95 -2.36 30.95
N PHE A 5 -2.02 -1.05 31.13
CA PHE A 5 -1.39 -0.06 30.26
C PHE A 5 -0.03 0.46 30.76
N ARG A 6 0.55 -0.18 31.79
CA ARG A 6 1.86 0.19 32.38
C ARG A 6 1.93 1.67 32.76
N LEU A 7 0.90 2.11 33.50
CA LEU A 7 0.76 3.50 33.97
C LEU A 7 1.04 3.66 35.46
N GLU A 8 1.53 2.60 36.12
CA GLU A 8 1.90 2.65 37.53
C GLU A 8 2.94 3.74 37.80
N GLY A 9 2.73 4.52 38.85
CA GLY A 9 3.59 5.64 39.21
C GLY A 9 3.35 6.93 38.41
N LEU A 10 2.40 6.92 37.45
CA LEU A 10 2.03 8.07 36.66
C LEU A 10 0.70 8.71 37.09
N GLU A 11 0.00 8.14 38.05
CA GLU A 11 -1.39 8.49 38.43
C GLU A 11 -1.57 9.96 38.84
N LYS A 12 -0.51 10.58 39.37
CA LYS A 12 -0.54 11.99 39.83
C LYS A 12 0.07 12.97 38.82
N LYS A 13 0.58 12.47 37.68
CA LYS A 13 1.18 13.32 36.63
C LYS A 13 0.08 14.00 35.80
N ILE A 14 0.31 15.26 35.49
CA ILE A 14 -0.53 15.99 34.53
C ILE A 14 -0.04 15.71 33.09
N PRO A 15 -0.90 15.87 32.06
CA PRO A 15 -0.55 15.54 30.66
C PRO A 15 0.76 16.15 30.15
N GLY A 16 1.11 17.37 30.60
CA GLY A 16 2.37 18.02 30.24
C GLY A 16 3.64 17.31 30.73
N GLN A 17 3.53 16.45 31.73
CA GLN A 17 4.63 15.69 32.35
C GLN A 17 4.78 14.27 31.76
N LEU A 18 3.92 13.90 30.80
CA LEU A 18 3.89 12.59 30.17
C LEU A 18 4.60 12.64 28.80
N SER A 19 5.34 11.58 28.48
CA SER A 19 5.86 11.37 27.12
C SER A 19 4.71 11.12 26.14
N GLY A 20 4.97 11.22 24.82
CA GLY A 20 3.99 10.93 23.78
C GLY A 20 3.34 9.56 23.94
N GLY A 21 4.13 8.51 24.12
CA GLY A 21 3.63 7.16 24.33
C GLY A 21 2.87 6.96 25.64
N GLN A 22 3.25 7.68 26.72
CA GLN A 22 2.49 7.65 27.97
C GLN A 22 1.12 8.32 27.79
N LYS A 23 1.06 9.45 27.08
CA LYS A 23 -0.22 10.11 26.74
C LYS A 23 -1.13 9.18 25.94
N GLN A 24 -0.57 8.49 24.96
CA GLN A 24 -1.31 7.52 24.13
C GLN A 24 -1.90 6.39 24.98
N ARG A 25 -1.08 5.77 25.85
CA ARG A 25 -1.54 4.72 26.77
C ARG A 25 -2.62 5.19 27.73
N VAL A 26 -2.51 6.41 28.23
CA VAL A 26 -3.57 7.03 29.06
C VAL A 26 -4.86 7.23 28.27
N ALA A 27 -4.77 7.70 27.02
CA ALA A 27 -5.94 7.88 26.16
C ALA A 27 -6.64 6.54 25.88
N MET A 28 -5.87 5.49 25.56
CA MET A 28 -6.40 4.14 25.37
C MET A 28 -7.03 3.56 26.63
N ALA A 29 -6.36 3.68 27.78
CA ALA A 29 -6.87 3.20 29.06
C ALA A 29 -8.20 3.90 29.42
N ARG A 30 -8.30 5.21 29.17
CA ARG A 30 -9.51 6.00 29.39
C ARG A 30 -10.65 5.58 28.46
N MET A 31 -10.35 5.37 27.17
CA MET A 31 -11.32 4.92 26.19
C MET A 31 -11.91 3.55 26.54
N LEU A 32 -11.07 2.57 26.87
CA LEU A 32 -11.52 1.22 27.21
C LEU A 32 -12.19 1.15 28.59
N ALA A 33 -11.81 2.02 29.54
CA ALA A 33 -12.44 2.09 30.86
C ALA A 33 -13.90 2.58 30.81
N ALA A 34 -14.30 3.24 29.71
CA ALA A 34 -15.68 3.65 29.48
C ALA A 34 -16.59 2.51 28.98
N GLU A 35 -16.03 1.30 28.73
CA GLU A 35 -16.74 0.12 28.21
C GLU A 35 -17.58 0.42 26.96
N PRO A 36 -17.00 1.04 25.91
CA PRO A 36 -17.75 1.48 24.75
C PRO A 36 -18.35 0.30 23.96
N GLU A 37 -19.48 0.53 23.30
CA GLU A 37 -20.05 -0.42 22.33
C GLU A 37 -19.33 -0.39 20.99
N LEU A 38 -18.74 0.77 20.61
CA LEU A 38 -17.99 1.01 19.39
C LEU A 38 -16.76 1.85 19.70
N ILE A 39 -15.62 1.50 19.13
CA ILE A 39 -14.36 2.23 19.27
C ILE A 39 -14.06 2.97 17.97
N LEU A 40 -13.79 4.27 18.07
CA LEU A 40 -13.38 5.11 16.95
C LEU A 40 -11.94 5.56 17.16
N LEU A 41 -11.06 5.26 16.19
CA LEU A 41 -9.64 5.63 16.21
C LEU A 41 -9.33 6.45 14.96
N ASP A 42 -8.96 7.70 15.15
CA ASP A 42 -8.57 8.61 14.08
C ASP A 42 -7.08 8.93 14.21
N GLU A 43 -6.29 8.44 13.24
CA GLU A 43 -4.83 8.63 13.15
C GLU A 43 -4.09 8.39 14.49
N PRO A 44 -4.33 7.29 15.20
CA PRO A 44 -3.90 7.14 16.60
C PRO A 44 -2.37 7.10 16.77
N PHE A 45 -1.60 6.91 15.71
CA PHE A 45 -0.13 6.81 15.76
C PHE A 45 0.61 7.92 15.04
N SER A 46 -0.08 8.92 14.49
CA SER A 46 0.51 9.96 13.63
C SER A 46 1.59 10.82 14.31
N ALA A 47 1.49 11.00 15.63
CA ALA A 47 2.42 11.83 16.41
C ALA A 47 3.59 11.06 17.06
N LEU A 48 3.82 9.80 16.68
CA LEU A 48 4.82 8.93 17.31
C LEU A 48 6.02 8.70 16.40
N ASP A 49 7.21 8.57 17.01
CA ASP A 49 8.40 8.10 16.32
C ASP A 49 8.26 6.61 15.93
N THR A 50 8.99 6.18 14.92
CA THR A 50 8.85 4.85 14.29
C THR A 50 9.00 3.68 15.27
N TYR A 51 9.94 3.79 16.23
CA TYR A 51 10.20 2.69 17.17
C TYR A 51 9.07 2.56 18.20
N LEU A 52 8.69 3.69 18.81
CA LEU A 52 7.62 3.75 19.80
C LEU A 52 6.26 3.39 19.16
N LYS A 53 6.04 3.81 17.92
CA LYS A 53 4.87 3.50 17.12
C LYS A 53 4.67 1.98 17.01
N TRP A 54 5.69 1.23 16.58
CA TRP A 54 5.58 -0.23 16.43
C TRP A 54 5.20 -0.94 17.74
N GLN A 55 5.80 -0.55 18.86
CA GLN A 55 5.46 -1.12 20.17
C GLN A 55 3.99 -0.85 20.56
N LEU A 56 3.54 0.39 20.39
CA LEU A 56 2.18 0.80 20.75
C LEU A 56 1.13 0.19 19.81
N GLU A 57 1.43 0.00 18.53
CA GLU A 57 0.56 -0.76 17.60
C GLU A 57 0.30 -2.17 18.11
N GLN A 58 1.35 -2.88 18.54
CA GLN A 58 1.24 -4.24 19.07
C GLN A 58 0.42 -4.29 20.38
N GLU A 59 0.69 -3.35 21.30
CA GLU A 59 -0.06 -3.24 22.56
C GLU A 59 -1.54 -2.93 22.28
N MET A 60 -1.83 -1.96 21.39
CA MET A 60 -3.18 -1.58 21.03
C MET A 60 -3.94 -2.72 20.37
N TYR A 61 -3.36 -3.39 19.39
CA TYR A 61 -3.99 -4.55 18.72
C TYR A 61 -4.44 -5.59 19.74
N LYS A 62 -3.56 -5.94 20.69
CA LYS A 62 -3.87 -6.90 21.74
C LYS A 62 -5.06 -6.44 22.59
N HIS A 63 -5.06 -5.19 23.04
CA HIS A 63 -6.13 -4.66 23.89
C HIS A 63 -7.45 -4.52 23.16
N LEU A 64 -7.45 -4.12 21.89
CA LEU A 64 -8.67 -4.06 21.07
C LEU A 64 -9.26 -5.46 20.85
N LYS A 65 -8.41 -6.45 20.58
CA LYS A 65 -8.83 -7.84 20.42
C LYS A 65 -9.39 -8.43 21.71
N GLU A 66 -8.74 -8.15 22.86
CA GLU A 66 -9.25 -8.57 24.18
C GLU A 66 -10.59 -7.90 24.54
N ALA A 67 -10.79 -6.64 24.13
CA ALA A 67 -12.04 -5.91 24.34
C ALA A 67 -13.20 -6.49 23.52
N GLY A 68 -12.93 -7.11 22.37
CA GLY A 68 -13.92 -7.77 21.52
C GLY A 68 -15.02 -6.84 20.98
N LYS A 69 -14.72 -5.55 20.85
CA LYS A 69 -15.66 -4.53 20.37
C LYS A 69 -15.41 -4.19 18.90
N PRO A 70 -16.43 -3.78 18.15
CA PRO A 70 -16.25 -3.20 16.82
C PRO A 70 -15.32 -1.98 16.89
N VAL A 71 -14.44 -1.85 15.88
CA VAL A 71 -13.49 -0.74 15.78
C VAL A 71 -13.58 -0.13 14.39
N ILE A 72 -13.73 1.18 14.33
CA ILE A 72 -13.49 1.97 13.10
C ILE A 72 -12.14 2.65 13.25
N PHE A 73 -11.24 2.33 12.33
CA PHE A 73 -9.86 2.80 12.32
C PHE A 73 -9.61 3.66 11.09
N VAL A 74 -9.25 4.92 11.28
CA VAL A 74 -8.89 5.84 10.20
C VAL A 74 -7.37 6.03 10.20
N SER A 75 -6.73 5.77 9.08
CA SER A 75 -5.29 6.00 8.88
C SER A 75 -4.96 6.21 7.41
N HIS A 76 -3.94 7.00 7.14
CA HIS A 76 -3.29 7.11 5.83
C HIS A 76 -2.08 6.15 5.70
N ASN A 77 -1.73 5.42 6.75
CA ASN A 77 -0.62 4.48 6.75
C ASN A 77 -1.12 3.06 6.42
N ARG A 78 -0.81 2.60 5.22
CA ARG A 78 -1.21 1.28 4.71
C ARG A 78 -0.75 0.11 5.58
N ASP A 79 0.45 0.24 6.21
CA ASP A 79 1.02 -0.84 7.01
C ASP A 79 0.28 -0.99 8.35
N GLU A 80 -0.23 0.11 8.93
CA GLU A 80 -1.14 0.08 10.08
C GLU A 80 -2.46 -0.59 9.72
N VAL A 81 -3.07 -0.17 8.61
CA VAL A 81 -4.33 -0.74 8.11
C VAL A 81 -4.16 -2.24 7.88
N TYR A 82 -3.05 -2.66 7.23
CA TYR A 82 -2.78 -4.07 6.95
C TYR A 82 -2.66 -4.93 8.21
N ARG A 83 -2.10 -4.37 9.29
CA ARG A 83 -1.89 -5.10 10.56
C ARG A 83 -3.10 -5.11 11.49
N LEU A 84 -3.96 -4.10 11.39
CA LEU A 84 -4.98 -3.83 12.43
C LEU A 84 -6.41 -4.06 11.96
N CYS A 85 -6.67 -4.08 10.65
CA CYS A 85 -8.02 -4.14 10.09
C CYS A 85 -8.35 -5.49 9.46
N ASP A 86 -9.61 -5.87 9.45
CA ASP A 86 -10.13 -7.04 8.74
C ASP A 86 -10.73 -6.66 7.37
N THR A 87 -11.31 -5.46 7.30
CA THR A 87 -11.93 -4.88 6.11
C THR A 87 -11.47 -3.45 5.90
N VAL A 88 -11.49 -2.99 4.66
CA VAL A 88 -11.03 -1.64 4.27
C VAL A 88 -12.03 -1.00 3.34
N SER A 89 -12.21 0.31 3.49
CA SER A 89 -12.88 1.17 2.51
C SER A 89 -12.05 2.43 2.30
N CYS A 90 -11.87 2.84 1.05
CA CYS A 90 -11.21 4.10 0.73
C CYS A 90 -12.18 5.27 0.82
N MET A 91 -11.68 6.41 1.27
CA MET A 91 -12.40 7.68 1.16
C MET A 91 -11.74 8.54 0.08
N ASN A 92 -12.52 8.93 -0.93
CA ASN A 92 -12.09 9.79 -2.00
C ASN A 92 -13.07 10.94 -2.18
N ARG A 93 -12.61 12.20 -2.10
CA ARG A 93 -13.41 13.42 -2.26
C ARG A 93 -14.72 13.42 -1.44
N GLY A 94 -14.64 12.94 -0.19
CA GLY A 94 -15.77 12.87 0.74
C GLY A 94 -16.77 11.73 0.48
N LYS A 95 -16.46 10.81 -0.43
CA LYS A 95 -17.25 9.60 -0.69
C LYS A 95 -16.47 8.37 -0.27
N MET A 96 -17.15 7.42 0.36
CA MET A 96 -16.59 6.12 0.65
C MET A 96 -16.78 5.18 -0.55
N GLU A 97 -15.74 4.48 -0.91
CA GLU A 97 -15.79 3.38 -1.88
C GLU A 97 -16.37 2.11 -1.21
N VAL A 98 -16.61 1.07 -2.01
CA VAL A 98 -17.11 -0.20 -1.49
C VAL A 98 -16.12 -0.78 -0.47
N MET A 99 -16.66 -1.29 0.63
CA MET A 99 -15.87 -1.99 1.64
C MET A 99 -15.45 -3.37 1.14
N GLU A 100 -14.18 -3.68 1.24
CA GLU A 100 -13.59 -4.94 0.78
C GLU A 100 -12.84 -5.66 1.92
N PRO A 101 -12.71 -7.00 1.85
CA PRO A 101 -11.79 -7.73 2.72
C PRO A 101 -10.37 -7.20 2.54
N LEU A 102 -9.62 -7.09 3.63
CA LEU A 102 -8.27 -6.52 3.64
C LEU A 102 -7.34 -7.15 2.59
N LYS A 103 -7.32 -8.48 2.50
CA LYS A 103 -6.44 -9.17 1.56
C LYS A 103 -6.78 -8.85 0.10
N GLU A 104 -8.06 -8.82 -0.24
CA GLU A 104 -8.53 -8.48 -1.59
C GLU A 104 -8.12 -7.04 -1.95
N PHE A 105 -8.37 -6.09 -1.05
CA PHE A 105 -7.96 -4.69 -1.22
C PHE A 105 -6.47 -4.53 -1.54
N PHE A 106 -5.60 -5.29 -0.86
CA PHE A 106 -4.16 -5.19 -1.09
C PHE A 106 -3.68 -6.00 -2.28
N GLN A 107 -4.29 -7.12 -2.60
CA GLN A 107 -3.88 -7.98 -3.71
C GLN A 107 -4.45 -7.53 -5.05
N ASN A 108 -5.73 -7.17 -5.07
CA ASN A 108 -6.47 -6.90 -6.29
C ASN A 108 -7.39 -5.67 -6.13
N PRO A 109 -6.83 -4.46 -5.85
CA PRO A 109 -7.61 -3.23 -5.75
C PRO A 109 -8.40 -2.98 -7.03
N LYS A 110 -9.66 -2.53 -6.91
CA LYS A 110 -10.56 -2.35 -8.04
C LYS A 110 -10.51 -0.95 -8.63
N THR A 111 -10.14 0.04 -7.81
CA THR A 111 -10.13 1.44 -8.22
C THR A 111 -8.72 2.02 -8.22
N ARG A 112 -8.52 3.09 -8.97
CA ARG A 112 -7.27 3.84 -8.97
C ARG A 112 -6.89 4.32 -7.56
N THR A 113 -7.87 4.80 -6.78
CA THR A 113 -7.66 5.25 -5.40
C THR A 113 -7.20 4.10 -4.51
N ALA A 114 -7.88 2.95 -4.56
CA ALA A 114 -7.49 1.76 -3.80
C ALA A 114 -6.08 1.28 -4.17
N ALA A 115 -5.73 1.27 -5.46
CA ALA A 115 -4.40 0.90 -5.92
C ALA A 115 -3.30 1.83 -5.35
N ILE A 116 -3.51 3.16 -5.41
CA ILE A 116 -2.58 4.14 -4.84
C ILE A 116 -2.42 3.92 -3.34
N LEU A 117 -3.52 3.83 -2.60
CA LEU A 117 -3.50 3.69 -1.14
C LEU A 117 -2.92 2.34 -0.70
N SER A 118 -3.14 1.26 -1.46
CA SER A 118 -2.48 -0.03 -1.21
C SER A 118 -1.00 -0.07 -1.64
N GLY A 119 -0.46 1.04 -2.18
CA GLY A 119 0.96 1.22 -2.48
C GLY A 119 1.39 0.88 -3.89
N CYS A 120 0.47 0.80 -4.84
CA CYS A 120 0.80 0.73 -6.26
C CYS A 120 1.34 2.09 -6.72
N LYS A 121 2.57 2.13 -7.24
CA LYS A 121 3.23 3.36 -7.68
C LYS A 121 3.18 3.57 -9.19
N ASN A 122 3.14 2.47 -9.95
CA ASN A 122 3.02 2.53 -11.39
C ASN A 122 1.55 2.44 -11.78
N ILE A 123 0.98 3.55 -12.21
CA ILE A 123 -0.41 3.63 -12.68
C ILE A 123 -0.42 4.43 -13.98
N SER A 124 -1.06 3.89 -14.99
CA SER A 124 -1.26 4.53 -16.30
C SER A 124 -2.73 4.59 -16.65
N ALA A 125 -3.13 5.61 -17.39
CA ALA A 125 -4.38 5.58 -18.11
C ALA A 125 -4.41 4.36 -19.05
N ALA A 126 -5.56 3.73 -19.19
CA ALA A 126 -5.72 2.55 -20.04
C ALA A 126 -6.83 2.72 -21.05
N GLU A 127 -6.56 2.33 -22.29
CA GLU A 127 -7.52 2.21 -23.38
C GLU A 127 -7.69 0.73 -23.72
N ARG A 128 -8.92 0.24 -23.66
CA ARG A 128 -9.24 -1.13 -24.09
C ARG A 128 -9.13 -1.22 -25.61
N VAL A 129 -8.35 -2.18 -26.09
CA VAL A 129 -8.18 -2.48 -27.50
C VAL A 129 -9.16 -3.57 -27.93
N ASP A 130 -9.20 -4.66 -27.15
CA ASP A 130 -10.14 -5.78 -27.31
C ASP A 130 -10.47 -6.43 -25.95
N ALA A 131 -11.06 -7.63 -25.97
CA ALA A 131 -11.48 -8.33 -24.74
C ALA A 131 -10.29 -8.70 -23.81
N HIS A 132 -9.09 -8.83 -24.35
CA HIS A 132 -7.90 -9.32 -23.63
C HIS A 132 -6.68 -8.43 -23.78
N THR A 133 -6.82 -7.27 -24.45
CA THR A 133 -5.72 -6.37 -24.75
C THR A 133 -6.07 -4.95 -24.37
N LEU A 134 -5.15 -4.27 -23.69
CA LEU A 134 -5.25 -2.86 -23.36
C LEU A 134 -3.95 -2.13 -23.71
N ARG A 135 -4.08 -0.83 -23.99
CA ARG A 135 -2.96 0.08 -24.16
C ARG A 135 -2.78 0.88 -22.87
N ALA A 136 -1.61 0.75 -22.24
CA ALA A 136 -1.18 1.63 -21.14
C ALA A 136 -0.63 2.92 -21.75
N VAL A 137 -1.46 3.96 -21.75
CA VAL A 137 -1.25 5.20 -22.55
C VAL A 137 0.01 5.92 -22.10
N ASP A 138 0.14 6.13 -20.76
CA ASP A 138 1.23 6.94 -20.20
C ASP A 138 2.60 6.23 -20.34
N TRP A 139 2.62 4.92 -20.54
CA TRP A 139 3.85 4.13 -20.70
C TRP A 139 4.14 3.79 -22.18
N GLY A 140 3.17 3.98 -23.07
CA GLY A 140 3.31 3.68 -24.50
C GLY A 140 3.52 2.19 -24.79
N VAL A 141 2.92 1.29 -23.96
CA VAL A 141 3.01 -0.17 -24.11
C VAL A 141 1.62 -0.80 -24.22
N THR A 142 1.57 -1.95 -24.89
CA THR A 142 0.36 -2.77 -24.97
C THR A 142 0.51 -3.93 -24.00
N LEU A 143 -0.56 -4.22 -23.25
CA LEU A 143 -0.60 -5.27 -22.25
C LEU A 143 -1.67 -6.30 -22.62
N HIS A 144 -1.37 -7.56 -22.37
CA HIS A 144 -2.22 -8.71 -22.66
C HIS A 144 -2.63 -9.41 -21.35
N VAL A 145 -3.92 -9.71 -21.21
CA VAL A 145 -4.51 -10.40 -20.05
C VAL A 145 -5.40 -11.55 -20.56
N LYS A 146 -4.78 -12.61 -21.05
CA LYS A 146 -5.44 -13.71 -21.76
C LYS A 146 -6.45 -14.49 -20.90
N GLU A 147 -6.13 -14.64 -19.61
CA GLU A 147 -6.97 -15.41 -18.68
C GLU A 147 -8.14 -14.61 -18.10
N ARG A 148 -8.20 -13.30 -18.36
CA ARG A 148 -9.23 -12.40 -17.84
C ARG A 148 -9.82 -11.56 -18.97
N GLU A 149 -11.13 -11.38 -18.96
CA GLU A 149 -11.78 -10.40 -19.83
C GLU A 149 -11.69 -8.99 -19.23
N ILE A 150 -11.32 -8.02 -20.07
CA ILE A 150 -11.23 -6.61 -19.69
C ILE A 150 -12.63 -6.01 -19.75
N ALA A 151 -13.18 -5.60 -18.61
CA ALA A 151 -14.48 -4.94 -18.53
C ALA A 151 -14.46 -3.56 -19.18
N ASP A 152 -15.62 -3.11 -19.67
CA ASP A 152 -15.74 -1.84 -20.42
C ASP A 152 -15.52 -0.58 -19.56
N ASP A 153 -15.61 -0.69 -18.24
CA ASP A 153 -15.41 0.39 -17.28
C ASP A 153 -13.95 0.54 -16.79
N ILE A 154 -13.03 -0.31 -17.26
CA ILE A 154 -11.60 -0.15 -16.97
C ILE A 154 -11.08 1.14 -17.62
N ARG A 155 -10.41 1.98 -16.81
CA ARG A 155 -9.85 3.29 -17.21
C ARG A 155 -8.39 3.45 -16.89
N ALA A 156 -7.84 2.56 -16.04
CA ALA A 156 -6.43 2.59 -15.70
C ALA A 156 -5.88 1.18 -15.53
N VAL A 157 -4.56 1.08 -15.60
CA VAL A 157 -3.81 -0.12 -15.28
C VAL A 157 -2.77 0.21 -14.22
N GLY A 158 -2.59 -0.70 -13.28
CA GLY A 158 -1.60 -0.57 -12.21
C GLY A 158 -0.61 -1.73 -12.19
N ILE A 159 0.63 -1.43 -11.80
CA ILE A 159 1.70 -2.43 -11.65
C ILE A 159 2.45 -2.15 -10.35
N ARG A 160 2.62 -3.17 -9.53
CA ARG A 160 3.48 -3.05 -8.36
C ARG A 160 4.94 -3.13 -8.76
N ALA A 161 5.75 -2.19 -8.27
CA ALA A 161 7.14 -2.04 -8.67
C ALA A 161 8.00 -3.31 -8.48
N HIS A 162 7.68 -4.14 -7.49
CA HIS A 162 8.42 -5.36 -7.17
C HIS A 162 7.98 -6.59 -7.98
N PHE A 163 6.96 -6.49 -8.83
CA PHE A 163 6.54 -7.58 -9.72
C PHE A 163 7.20 -7.51 -11.11
N LEU A 164 7.78 -6.37 -11.46
CA LEU A 164 8.59 -6.28 -12.67
C LEU A 164 9.84 -7.15 -12.51
N ALA A 165 10.14 -7.94 -13.52
CA ALA A 165 11.27 -8.86 -13.54
C ALA A 165 12.09 -8.72 -14.84
N THR A 166 13.31 -9.21 -14.81
CA THR A 166 14.17 -9.27 -16.01
C THR A 166 13.64 -10.30 -16.99
N VAL A 167 13.68 -10.00 -18.29
CA VAL A 167 13.28 -10.94 -19.34
C VAL A 167 14.26 -12.12 -19.38
N GLU A 168 13.76 -13.30 -19.07
CA GLU A 168 14.55 -14.53 -19.05
C GLU A 168 14.49 -15.29 -20.39
N ARG A 169 13.39 -15.14 -21.14
CA ARG A 169 13.13 -15.88 -22.38
C ARG A 169 12.66 -14.96 -23.51
N PRO A 170 13.12 -15.19 -24.77
CA PRO A 170 12.56 -14.50 -25.90
C PRO A 170 11.06 -14.84 -26.09
N GLY A 171 10.25 -13.84 -26.37
CA GLY A 171 8.82 -14.01 -26.66
C GLY A 171 7.91 -13.88 -25.44
N GLU A 172 8.41 -13.41 -24.30
CA GLU A 172 7.57 -12.99 -23.17
C GLU A 172 6.67 -11.82 -23.59
N GLU A 173 5.43 -11.85 -23.10
CA GLU A 173 4.46 -10.78 -23.30
C GLU A 173 4.56 -9.76 -22.15
N ASN A 174 3.89 -8.63 -22.32
CA ASN A 174 3.89 -7.55 -21.32
C ASN A 174 5.30 -7.04 -20.98
N VAL A 175 6.07 -6.77 -22.05
CA VAL A 175 7.46 -6.29 -21.96
C VAL A 175 7.51 -4.78 -21.96
N PHE A 176 8.37 -4.24 -21.11
CA PHE A 176 8.62 -2.80 -20.92
C PHE A 176 10.05 -2.46 -21.33
N PRO A 177 10.25 -1.71 -22.43
CA PRO A 177 11.57 -1.25 -22.82
C PRO A 177 12.17 -0.27 -21.80
N VAL A 178 13.47 -0.46 -21.49
CA VAL A 178 14.23 0.39 -20.55
C VAL A 178 15.29 1.16 -21.37
N ASN A 179 14.90 2.32 -21.91
CA ASN A 179 15.81 3.15 -22.71
C ASN A 179 16.42 4.30 -21.90
N GLU A 180 15.71 4.78 -20.90
CA GLU A 180 16.21 5.78 -19.95
C GLU A 180 15.96 5.25 -18.53
N SER A 181 16.94 5.44 -17.63
CA SER A 181 16.82 4.94 -16.24
C SER A 181 17.59 5.80 -15.26
N GLU A 182 17.10 5.85 -14.03
CA GLU A 182 17.70 6.46 -12.85
C GLU A 182 17.71 5.47 -11.71
N ILE A 183 18.82 5.33 -11.00
CA ILE A 183 18.99 4.36 -9.90
C ILE A 183 19.06 5.11 -8.57
N TRP A 184 18.26 4.65 -7.62
CA TRP A 184 18.28 5.12 -6.23
C TRP A 184 18.55 3.95 -5.30
N GLU A 185 19.42 4.16 -4.34
CA GLU A 185 19.79 3.15 -3.36
C GLU A 185 19.01 3.32 -2.06
N ASP A 186 18.26 2.28 -1.69
CA ASP A 186 17.67 2.13 -0.36
C ASP A 186 18.50 1.13 0.48
N PRO A 187 18.32 1.04 1.80
CA PRO A 187 19.14 0.15 2.65
C PRO A 187 19.17 -1.31 2.21
N PHE A 188 18.06 -1.85 1.70
CA PHE A 188 17.92 -3.27 1.35
C PHE A 188 17.52 -3.54 -0.10
N GLU A 189 17.17 -2.50 -0.85
CA GLU A 189 16.60 -2.59 -2.17
C GLU A 189 17.19 -1.52 -3.10
N TRP A 190 17.10 -1.77 -4.40
CA TRP A 190 17.31 -0.77 -5.43
C TRP A 190 15.95 -0.31 -5.95
N ASN A 191 15.78 0.99 -6.08
CA ASN A 191 14.64 1.62 -6.75
C ASN A 191 15.15 2.18 -8.08
N ILE A 192 14.68 1.60 -9.18
CA ILE A 192 15.05 2.01 -10.52
C ILE A 192 13.82 2.65 -11.17
N SER A 193 13.93 3.94 -11.48
CA SER A 193 12.97 4.60 -12.34
C SER A 193 13.40 4.40 -13.78
N PHE A 194 12.48 4.04 -14.66
CA PHE A 194 12.77 3.83 -16.07
C PHE A 194 11.62 4.26 -16.97
N ARG A 195 11.91 4.49 -18.24
CA ARG A 195 10.90 4.79 -19.27
C ARG A 195 11.36 4.39 -20.66
N LYS A 196 10.39 4.23 -21.55
CA LYS A 196 10.62 3.89 -22.96
C LYS A 196 11.24 5.06 -23.75
N ASN A 197 10.79 6.28 -23.54
CA ASN A 197 11.29 7.50 -24.19
C ASN A 197 10.81 8.74 -23.41
N ALA A 198 11.24 9.93 -23.84
CA ALA A 198 10.93 11.20 -23.19
C ALA A 198 9.43 11.55 -23.14
N GLU A 199 8.60 10.97 -24.02
CA GLU A 199 7.15 11.21 -24.06
C GLU A 199 6.38 10.31 -23.09
N CYS A 200 7.02 9.24 -22.58
CA CYS A 200 6.42 8.30 -21.67
C CYS A 200 6.67 8.67 -20.21
N SER A 201 5.70 8.37 -19.35
CA SER A 201 5.83 8.49 -17.90
C SER A 201 6.81 7.48 -17.34
N TRP A 202 7.48 7.84 -16.26
CA TRP A 202 8.38 6.97 -15.52
C TRP A 202 7.64 5.81 -14.85
N LEU A 203 8.21 4.61 -14.95
CA LEU A 203 7.85 3.45 -14.14
C LEU A 203 8.91 3.24 -13.07
N GLN A 204 8.49 2.64 -11.98
CA GLN A 204 9.39 2.22 -10.90
C GLN A 204 9.54 0.71 -10.89
N TRP A 205 10.77 0.24 -10.88
CA TRP A 205 11.16 -1.14 -10.63
C TRP A 205 11.88 -1.22 -9.29
N LYS A 206 11.45 -2.13 -8.43
CA LYS A 206 11.98 -2.32 -7.10
C LYS A 206 12.53 -3.73 -6.96
N ILE A 207 13.81 -3.86 -6.62
CA ILE A 207 14.48 -5.15 -6.54
C ILE A 207 15.39 -5.22 -5.32
N ALA A 208 15.46 -6.39 -4.68
CA ALA A 208 16.33 -6.62 -3.53
C ALA A 208 17.81 -6.58 -3.95
N LYS A 209 18.67 -6.08 -3.06
CA LYS A 209 20.14 -6.03 -3.29
C LYS A 209 20.77 -7.41 -3.45
N THR A 210 20.10 -8.45 -3.00
CA THR A 210 20.52 -9.84 -3.20
C THR A 210 20.33 -10.34 -4.61
N ASP A 211 19.39 -9.74 -5.36
CA ASP A 211 18.92 -10.26 -6.65
C ASP A 211 19.48 -9.48 -7.82
N TRP A 212 19.89 -8.24 -7.59
CA TRP A 212 20.47 -7.37 -8.60
C TRP A 212 21.39 -6.31 -8.00
N SER A 213 22.41 -5.88 -8.78
CA SER A 213 23.26 -4.73 -8.45
C SER A 213 23.57 -3.92 -9.73
N PRO A 214 23.96 -2.63 -9.61
CA PRO A 214 24.34 -1.80 -10.75
C PRO A 214 25.49 -2.35 -11.59
N GLU A 215 26.34 -3.19 -11.02
CA GLU A 215 27.45 -3.85 -11.72
C GLU A 215 26.97 -4.88 -12.77
N MET A 216 25.76 -5.43 -12.57
CA MET A 216 25.12 -6.33 -13.52
C MET A 216 24.59 -5.59 -14.76
N GLY A 217 24.56 -4.26 -14.73
CA GLY A 217 24.00 -3.42 -15.78
C GLY A 217 22.47 -3.36 -15.76
N ILE A 218 21.93 -2.29 -16.32
CA ILE A 218 20.47 -2.11 -16.45
C ILE A 218 19.98 -3.05 -17.57
N PRO A 219 18.93 -3.88 -17.32
CA PRO A 219 18.31 -4.69 -18.35
C PRO A 219 17.69 -3.79 -19.44
N LYS A 220 17.74 -4.22 -20.69
CA LYS A 220 17.12 -3.49 -21.80
C LYS A 220 15.59 -3.56 -21.78
N GLU A 221 15.07 -4.59 -21.16
CA GLU A 221 13.64 -4.89 -21.07
C GLU A 221 13.33 -5.52 -19.72
N LEU A 222 12.18 -5.14 -19.18
CA LEU A 222 11.56 -5.80 -18.03
C LEU A 222 10.23 -6.41 -18.48
N TYR A 223 9.79 -7.48 -17.85
CA TYR A 223 8.50 -8.08 -18.13
C TYR A 223 7.63 -8.16 -16.88
N LEU A 224 6.33 -8.33 -17.10
CA LEU A 224 5.32 -8.51 -16.08
C LEU A 224 4.43 -9.70 -16.42
N LYS A 225 4.15 -10.54 -15.44
CA LYS A 225 3.15 -11.58 -15.59
C LYS A 225 1.76 -10.97 -15.71
N GLU A 226 0.89 -11.57 -16.51
CA GLU A 226 -0.47 -11.05 -16.71
C GLU A 226 -1.31 -11.05 -15.43
N GLU A 227 -1.07 -12.00 -14.52
CA GLU A 227 -1.73 -12.09 -13.20
C GLU A 227 -1.44 -10.88 -12.30
N ASP A 228 -0.29 -10.22 -12.49
CA ASP A 228 0.18 -9.07 -11.71
C ASP A 228 -0.30 -7.72 -12.25
N ILE A 229 -1.02 -7.72 -13.37
CA ILE A 229 -1.62 -6.52 -13.96
C ILE A 229 -2.91 -6.20 -13.21
N LEU A 230 -2.97 -5.02 -12.59
CA LEU A 230 -4.17 -4.51 -11.93
C LEU A 230 -5.03 -3.76 -12.95
N LEU A 231 -6.27 -4.22 -13.14
CA LEU A 231 -7.27 -3.57 -13.97
C LEU A 231 -8.13 -2.66 -13.07
N LEU A 232 -8.12 -1.34 -13.33
CA LEU A 232 -8.64 -0.34 -12.42
C LEU A 232 -9.73 0.49 -13.07
N THR A 233 -10.82 0.70 -12.32
CA THR A 233 -11.82 1.71 -12.66
C THR A 233 -11.43 3.08 -12.11
N ASP A 234 -12.04 4.15 -12.59
CA ASP A 234 -12.02 5.44 -11.90
C ASP A 234 -12.95 5.36 -10.67
N SER A 235 -12.56 6.03 -9.60
CA SER A 235 -13.32 6.08 -8.34
C SER A 235 -14.54 6.99 -8.45
#